data_5d41a8ccce043aa7c4b73e447a58b685
#
_entry.id   5d41a8ccce043aa7c4b73e447a58b685
#
_cell.length_a   1.000
_cell.length_b   1.000
_cell.length_c   1.000
_cell.angle_alpha   90.00
_cell.angle_beta   90.00
_cell.angle_gamma   90.00
#
_symmetry.space_group_name_H-M   'P 1'
#
loop_
_entity.id
_entity.type
_entity.pdbx_description
1 polymer ?
#
loop_
_entity_poly.entity_id
_entity_poly.type
_entity_poly.pdbx_seq_one_letter_code
_entity_poly.pdbx_strand_id
1 'polypeptide(L)'
;IYLNLGDLVDRVYEGREKDAASIVSFLNKVCEVEFEKYIESSYQTLASYVNAYDQKMFMKRENIADRGIWTAKKRYILNVWDSEGVRYEEPKLKMMGIEAVKSSTPAPCRKMIKDALKIMMNGSEDDMIDYIDTCRKEFKKLPPEEIAFPRTASDVVKYKAHSTIYAKGTPIHIRGALLFNHYVKKHKLDNKYSLIQNGEKIKFCYLKKPNIIHENIISFIQDFPHEIGLDKYIDHDLQFDKSFLEPLKIILDAIEWNVEKTVNLELFFS
;
A
#
# COMPACT_ATOMS: atom_id res chain seq x y z
N ILE A 1 7.62 -19.22 5.48
CA ILE A 1 6.72 -20.39 5.34
C ILE A 1 5.43 -20.05 6.08
N TYR A 2 4.29 -20.42 5.55
CA TYR A 2 3.00 -20.39 6.24
C TYR A 2 2.34 -21.77 6.13
N LEU A 3 1.56 -22.11 7.13
CA LEU A 3 0.80 -23.35 7.21
C LEU A 3 -0.67 -23.01 7.39
N ASN A 4 -1.54 -23.60 6.58
CA ASN A 4 -2.98 -23.54 6.81
C ASN A 4 -3.34 -24.69 7.76
N LEU A 5 -3.84 -24.35 8.95
CA LEU A 5 -4.24 -25.29 9.99
C LEU A 5 -5.76 -25.26 10.24
N GLY A 6 -6.54 -24.67 9.33
CA GLY A 6 -7.99 -24.58 9.44
C GLY A 6 -8.63 -25.96 9.67
N ASP A 7 -8.33 -26.93 8.82
CA ASP A 7 -8.87 -28.30 8.92
C ASP A 7 -8.51 -28.98 10.25
N LEU A 8 -7.33 -28.72 10.80
CA LEU A 8 -6.93 -29.23 12.11
C LEU A 8 -7.77 -28.61 13.22
N VAL A 9 -7.99 -27.28 13.17
CA VAL A 9 -8.83 -26.59 14.13
C VAL A 9 -10.26 -27.09 14.03
N ASP A 10 -10.81 -27.23 12.84
CA ASP A 10 -12.18 -27.71 12.62
C ASP A 10 -12.41 -29.10 13.20
N ARG A 11 -11.46 -30.03 13.01
CA ARG A 11 -11.54 -31.38 13.60
C ARG A 11 -11.44 -31.39 15.11
N VAL A 12 -10.53 -30.61 15.69
CA VAL A 12 -10.31 -30.60 17.16
C VAL A 12 -11.43 -29.90 17.90
N TYR A 13 -12.06 -28.88 17.27
CA TYR A 13 -13.16 -28.10 17.85
C TYR A 13 -14.51 -28.49 17.28
N GLU A 14 -14.65 -29.66 16.64
CA GLU A 14 -15.93 -30.18 16.20
C GLU A 14 -16.89 -30.37 17.39
N GLY A 15 -18.07 -29.73 17.31
CA GLY A 15 -19.05 -29.74 18.40
C GLY A 15 -18.68 -28.94 19.65
N ARG A 16 -17.62 -28.13 19.61
CA ARG A 16 -17.19 -27.26 20.71
C ARG A 16 -17.28 -25.77 20.30
N GLU A 17 -17.35 -24.90 21.30
CA GLU A 17 -17.25 -23.46 21.07
C GLU A 17 -15.86 -23.11 20.55
N LYS A 18 -15.82 -22.35 19.44
CA LYS A 18 -14.59 -21.89 18.79
C LYS A 18 -14.17 -20.52 19.35
N ASP A 19 -13.69 -20.51 20.59
CA ASP A 19 -13.10 -19.30 21.18
C ASP A 19 -11.69 -19.05 20.63
N ALA A 20 -11.44 -17.83 20.18
CA ALA A 20 -10.18 -17.44 19.57
C ALA A 20 -8.97 -17.65 20.50
N ALA A 21 -9.09 -17.32 21.79
CA ALA A 21 -8.00 -17.47 22.76
C ALA A 21 -7.61 -18.94 22.96
N SER A 22 -8.60 -19.84 23.02
CA SER A 22 -8.38 -21.28 23.13
C SER A 22 -7.74 -21.86 21.88
N ILE A 23 -8.20 -21.44 20.69
CA ILE A 23 -7.60 -21.86 19.39
C ILE A 23 -6.15 -21.39 19.28
N VAL A 24 -5.87 -20.14 19.60
CA VAL A 24 -4.49 -19.60 19.58
C VAL A 24 -3.59 -20.35 20.55
N SER A 25 -4.09 -20.67 21.76
CA SER A 25 -3.36 -21.46 22.75
C SER A 25 -3.02 -22.87 22.24
N PHE A 26 -4.01 -23.53 21.64
CA PHE A 26 -3.86 -24.85 21.04
C PHE A 26 -2.83 -24.81 19.91
N LEU A 27 -2.96 -23.89 18.95
CA LEU A 27 -2.05 -23.77 17.81
C LEU A 27 -0.63 -23.42 18.26
N ASN A 28 -0.46 -22.56 19.26
CA ASN A 28 0.84 -22.27 19.82
C ASN A 28 1.51 -23.55 20.36
N LYS A 29 0.77 -24.35 21.13
CA LYS A 29 1.28 -25.63 21.66
C LYS A 29 1.62 -26.63 20.56
N VAL A 30 0.80 -26.73 19.51
CA VAL A 30 1.11 -27.59 18.35
C VAL A 30 2.39 -27.14 17.65
N CYS A 31 2.59 -25.83 17.47
CA CYS A 31 3.82 -25.30 16.89
C CYS A 31 5.06 -25.65 17.73
N GLU A 32 5.01 -25.43 19.04
CA GLU A 32 6.14 -25.68 19.94
C GLU A 32 6.47 -27.16 20.10
N VAL A 33 5.45 -28.01 20.22
CA VAL A 33 5.65 -29.44 20.54
C VAL A 33 5.91 -30.29 19.31
N GLU A 34 5.25 -29.98 18.19
CA GLU A 34 5.32 -30.81 16.98
C GLU A 34 6.18 -30.17 15.88
N PHE A 35 5.87 -28.94 15.45
CA PHE A 35 6.53 -28.36 14.30
C PHE A 35 7.96 -27.89 14.59
N GLU A 36 8.19 -27.18 15.69
CA GLU A 36 9.54 -26.68 16.01
C GLU A 36 10.50 -27.82 16.27
N LYS A 37 10.07 -28.88 16.97
CA LYS A 37 10.89 -30.09 17.18
C LYS A 37 11.21 -30.82 15.89
N TYR A 38 10.22 -30.97 15.00
CA TYR A 38 10.46 -31.57 13.70
C TYR A 38 11.46 -30.77 12.86
N ILE A 39 11.33 -29.46 12.84
CA ILE A 39 12.24 -28.55 12.12
C ILE A 39 13.66 -28.62 12.73
N GLU A 40 13.78 -28.62 14.05
CA GLU A 40 15.07 -28.72 14.73
C GLU A 40 15.77 -30.06 14.40
N SER A 41 15.05 -31.16 14.45
CA SER A 41 15.57 -32.49 14.05
C SER A 41 16.00 -32.50 12.58
N SER A 42 15.23 -31.85 11.70
CA SER A 42 15.55 -31.75 10.28
C SER A 42 16.82 -30.92 10.04
N TYR A 43 17.00 -29.81 10.78
CA TYR A 43 18.21 -29.00 10.71
C TYR A 43 19.43 -29.73 11.25
N GLN A 44 19.28 -30.54 12.30
CA GLN A 44 20.36 -31.38 12.81
C GLN A 44 20.79 -32.44 11.78
N THR A 45 19.82 -33.07 11.13
CA THR A 45 20.09 -34.01 10.04
C THR A 45 20.81 -33.35 8.86
N LEU A 46 20.37 -32.15 8.47
CA LEU A 46 21.02 -31.37 7.42
C LEU A 46 22.44 -30.97 7.79
N ALA A 47 22.67 -30.50 9.03
CA ALA A 47 24.00 -30.14 9.53
C ALA A 47 24.96 -31.35 9.46
N SER A 48 24.50 -32.52 9.86
CA SER A 48 25.28 -33.76 9.78
C SER A 48 25.57 -34.16 8.32
N TYR A 49 24.58 -34.02 7.42
CA TYR A 49 24.74 -34.31 6.00
C TYR A 49 25.79 -33.46 5.29
N VAL A 50 25.84 -32.15 5.63
CA VAL A 50 26.81 -31.21 5.05
C VAL A 50 28.13 -31.12 5.84
N ASN A 51 28.33 -31.98 6.84
CA ASN A 51 29.48 -31.92 7.77
C ASN A 51 29.67 -30.54 8.41
N ALA A 52 28.60 -29.87 8.83
CA ALA A 52 28.70 -28.60 9.51
C ALA A 52 29.33 -28.80 10.90
N TYR A 53 30.20 -27.86 11.30
CA TYR A 53 30.85 -27.89 12.60
C TYR A 53 29.83 -27.76 13.74
N ASP A 54 28.76 -26.98 13.53
CA ASP A 54 27.72 -26.71 14.51
C ASP A 54 26.41 -26.38 13.79
N GLN A 55 25.27 -26.79 14.38
CA GLN A 55 23.93 -26.44 13.89
C GLN A 55 23.52 -25.08 14.49
N LYS A 56 23.36 -24.03 13.63
CA LYS A 56 23.04 -22.66 14.04
C LYS A 56 21.73 -22.14 13.45
N MET A 57 20.97 -22.97 12.75
CA MET A 57 19.69 -22.58 12.18
C MET A 57 18.57 -22.79 13.19
N PHE A 58 17.76 -21.77 13.39
CA PHE A 58 16.59 -21.83 14.24
C PHE A 58 15.39 -21.31 13.47
N MET A 59 14.26 -21.99 13.57
CA MET A 59 12.99 -21.50 13.04
C MET A 59 11.94 -21.67 14.13
N LYS A 60 11.28 -20.55 14.45
CA LYS A 60 10.19 -20.50 15.41
C LYS A 60 8.95 -19.92 14.78
N ARG A 61 7.81 -20.18 15.40
CA ARG A 61 6.56 -19.56 15.01
C ARG A 61 6.62 -18.05 15.21
N GLU A 62 6.34 -17.29 14.17
CA GLU A 62 6.28 -15.83 14.20
C GLU A 62 4.87 -15.32 14.52
N ASN A 63 3.87 -15.77 13.74
CA ASN A 63 2.50 -15.28 13.91
C ASN A 63 1.49 -16.43 13.90
N ILE A 64 0.37 -16.22 14.62
CA ILE A 64 -0.89 -16.96 14.45
C ILE A 64 -1.93 -15.95 13.96
N ALA A 65 -2.56 -16.22 12.84
CA ALA A 65 -3.55 -15.38 12.21
C ALA A 65 -4.75 -16.22 11.78
N ASP A 66 -5.96 -15.65 11.85
CA ASP A 66 -7.17 -16.30 11.38
C ASP A 66 -7.41 -16.08 9.88
N ARG A 67 -6.89 -14.98 9.35
CA ARG A 67 -7.00 -14.63 7.92
C ARG A 67 -5.68 -14.09 7.38
N GLY A 68 -5.40 -14.39 6.12
CA GLY A 68 -4.23 -13.89 5.43
C GLY A 68 -4.45 -13.78 3.93
N ILE A 69 -3.95 -12.69 3.33
CA ILE A 69 -3.99 -12.43 1.90
C ILE A 69 -2.55 -12.22 1.42
N TRP A 70 -2.14 -13.00 0.41
CA TRP A 70 -0.82 -12.91 -0.22
C TRP A 70 -0.99 -12.49 -1.66
N THR A 71 -0.57 -11.28 -2.01
CA THR A 71 -0.66 -10.74 -3.37
C THR A 71 0.59 -11.00 -4.21
N ALA A 72 1.74 -11.15 -3.55
CA ALA A 72 3.03 -11.47 -4.20
C ALA A 72 4.09 -11.81 -3.15
N LYS A 73 5.30 -12.22 -3.59
CA LYS A 73 6.46 -12.39 -2.71
C LYS A 73 6.73 -11.11 -1.91
N LYS A 74 6.81 -11.24 -0.58
CA LYS A 74 7.00 -10.10 0.36
C LYS A 74 5.85 -9.08 0.35
N ARG A 75 4.68 -9.45 -0.14
CA ARG A 75 3.47 -8.62 -0.12
C ARG A 75 2.32 -9.42 0.46
N TYR A 76 2.00 -9.17 1.73
CA TYR A 76 0.94 -9.88 2.43
C TYR A 76 0.27 -9.00 3.50
N ILE A 77 -0.92 -9.44 3.88
CA ILE A 77 -1.72 -8.87 4.95
C ILE A 77 -2.18 -10.04 5.83
N LEU A 78 -1.99 -9.94 7.14
CA LEU A 78 -2.42 -10.95 8.11
C LEU A 78 -3.28 -10.27 9.19
N ASN A 79 -4.34 -10.96 9.60
CA ASN A 79 -5.12 -10.62 10.78
C ASN A 79 -4.58 -11.41 11.98
N VAL A 80 -3.66 -10.81 12.73
CA VAL A 80 -2.79 -11.53 13.69
C VAL A 80 -3.37 -11.50 15.10
N TRP A 81 -3.54 -12.67 15.69
CA TRP A 81 -3.95 -12.88 17.08
C TRP A 81 -2.76 -13.06 18.04
N ASP A 82 -1.65 -13.59 17.55
CA ASP A 82 -0.41 -13.77 18.33
C ASP A 82 0.81 -13.49 17.45
N SER A 83 1.71 -12.67 17.93
CA SER A 83 2.99 -12.38 17.29
C SER A 83 4.14 -12.66 18.25
N GLU A 84 4.96 -13.66 17.94
CA GLU A 84 6.13 -14.06 18.73
C GLU A 84 5.83 -14.31 20.21
N GLY A 85 4.62 -14.85 20.52
CA GLY A 85 4.16 -15.09 21.89
C GLY A 85 3.41 -13.94 22.54
N VAL A 86 3.34 -12.78 21.90
CA VAL A 86 2.51 -11.66 22.38
C VAL A 86 1.10 -11.83 21.84
N ARG A 87 0.16 -12.10 22.72
CA ARG A 87 -1.27 -12.26 22.40
C ARG A 87 -1.99 -10.93 22.37
N TYR A 88 -2.93 -10.81 21.46
CA TYR A 88 -3.80 -9.65 21.33
C TYR A 88 -5.23 -10.04 21.77
N GLU A 89 -5.92 -9.13 22.45
CA GLU A 89 -7.34 -9.25 22.79
C GLU A 89 -8.22 -9.15 21.54
N GLU A 90 -7.81 -8.26 20.62
CA GLU A 90 -8.39 -8.13 19.28
C GLU A 90 -7.28 -8.30 18.24
N PRO A 91 -7.58 -8.90 17.08
CA PRO A 91 -6.57 -9.16 16.07
C PRO A 91 -6.01 -7.86 15.49
N LYS A 92 -4.70 -7.85 15.22
CA LYS A 92 -4.01 -6.70 14.62
C LYS A 92 -3.62 -7.00 13.18
N LEU A 93 -3.83 -6.02 12.30
CA LEU A 93 -3.39 -6.11 10.92
C LEU A 93 -1.86 -5.96 10.84
N LYS A 94 -1.18 -7.03 10.39
CA LYS A 94 0.23 -7.02 10.00
C LYS A 94 0.32 -6.94 8.48
N MET A 95 1.02 -5.93 7.97
CA MET A 95 1.14 -5.67 6.54
C MET A 95 2.59 -5.60 6.13
N MET A 96 2.94 -6.24 5.01
CA MET A 96 4.26 -6.13 4.41
C MET A 96 4.15 -5.82 2.91
N GLY A 97 4.94 -4.84 2.45
CA GLY A 97 5.04 -4.47 1.04
C GLY A 97 3.79 -3.79 0.45
N ILE A 98 2.78 -3.49 1.27
CA ILE A 98 1.53 -2.86 0.87
C ILE A 98 1.66 -1.33 0.85
N GLU A 99 0.95 -0.67 -0.04
CA GLU A 99 1.00 0.79 -0.21
C GLU A 99 0.58 1.56 1.04
N ALA A 100 -0.26 0.97 1.88
CA ALA A 100 -0.66 1.52 3.18
C ALA A 100 0.50 1.85 4.13
N VAL A 101 1.66 1.21 3.96
CA VAL A 101 2.86 1.45 4.79
C VAL A 101 3.99 2.17 4.05
N LYS A 102 3.84 2.42 2.74
CA LYS A 102 4.87 3.08 1.92
C LYS A 102 4.82 4.60 2.10
N SER A 103 5.97 5.20 2.38
CA SER A 103 6.11 6.66 2.48
C SER A 103 5.86 7.40 1.16
N SER A 104 5.94 6.69 0.03
CA SER A 104 5.67 7.23 -1.31
C SER A 104 4.17 7.35 -1.65
N THR A 105 3.28 6.86 -0.78
CA THR A 105 1.82 7.01 -0.90
C THR A 105 1.37 8.20 -0.06
N PRO A 106 0.47 9.07 -0.55
CA PRO A 106 -0.07 10.18 0.24
C PRO A 106 -0.68 9.72 1.56
N ALA A 107 -0.53 10.54 2.62
CA ALA A 107 -0.98 10.16 3.96
C ALA A 107 -2.50 9.82 4.06
N PRO A 108 -3.42 10.60 3.45
CA PRO A 108 -4.83 10.25 3.41
C PRO A 108 -5.08 8.89 2.76
N CYS A 109 -4.42 8.60 1.61
CA CYS A 109 -4.56 7.32 0.91
C CYS A 109 -4.04 6.15 1.75
N ARG A 110 -2.95 6.33 2.50
CA ARG A 110 -2.47 5.28 3.42
C ARG A 110 -3.50 4.95 4.49
N LYS A 111 -4.20 5.95 5.02
CA LYS A 111 -5.29 5.75 5.97
C LYS A 111 -6.46 5.03 5.31
N MET A 112 -6.91 5.52 4.14
CA MET A 112 -7.99 4.90 3.37
C MET A 112 -7.70 3.43 3.05
N ILE A 113 -6.48 3.09 2.60
CA ILE A 113 -6.11 1.69 2.34
C ILE A 113 -6.15 0.86 3.63
N LYS A 114 -5.65 1.37 4.76
CA LYS A 114 -5.72 0.64 6.04
C LYS A 114 -7.16 0.36 6.48
N ASP A 115 -8.04 1.32 6.32
CA ASP A 115 -9.45 1.15 6.69
C ASP A 115 -10.17 0.21 5.70
N ALA A 116 -9.86 0.26 4.39
CA ALA A 116 -10.30 -0.72 3.42
C ALA A 116 -9.87 -2.16 3.78
N LEU A 117 -8.63 -2.34 4.25
CA LEU A 117 -8.14 -3.65 4.68
C LEU A 117 -8.88 -4.20 5.90
N LYS A 118 -9.35 -3.33 6.81
CA LYS A 118 -10.21 -3.78 7.93
C LYS A 118 -11.57 -4.25 7.44
N ILE A 119 -12.17 -3.53 6.48
CA ILE A 119 -13.43 -3.95 5.83
C ILE A 119 -13.23 -5.29 5.14
N MET A 120 -12.15 -5.47 4.40
CA MET A 120 -11.81 -6.72 3.72
C MET A 120 -11.68 -7.91 4.67
N MET A 121 -11.19 -7.67 5.89
CA MET A 121 -11.05 -8.74 6.90
C MET A 121 -12.37 -9.06 7.62
N ASN A 122 -13.31 -8.13 7.75
CA ASN A 122 -14.46 -8.28 8.62
C ASN A 122 -15.82 -7.98 7.96
N GLY A 123 -15.82 -7.33 6.79
CA GLY A 123 -17.03 -6.89 6.09
C GLY A 123 -17.29 -7.70 4.80
N SER A 124 -18.09 -7.12 3.94
CA SER A 124 -18.53 -7.67 2.66
C SER A 124 -18.00 -6.86 1.46
N GLU A 125 -18.17 -7.39 0.25
CA GLU A 125 -17.86 -6.70 -1.00
C GLU A 125 -18.69 -5.41 -1.15
N ASP A 126 -19.98 -5.45 -0.79
CA ASP A 126 -20.86 -4.27 -0.84
C ASP A 126 -20.36 -3.15 0.10
N ASP A 127 -19.96 -3.49 1.33
CA ASP A 127 -19.36 -2.53 2.27
C ASP A 127 -18.09 -1.89 1.69
N MET A 128 -17.28 -2.68 0.96
CA MET A 128 -16.08 -2.19 0.30
C MET A 128 -16.39 -1.21 -0.82
N ILE A 129 -17.38 -1.52 -1.66
CA ILE A 129 -17.80 -0.65 -2.77
C ILE A 129 -18.33 0.69 -2.24
N ASP A 130 -19.20 0.65 -1.23
CA ASP A 130 -19.75 1.85 -0.59
C ASP A 130 -18.64 2.69 0.10
N TYR A 131 -17.63 2.02 0.67
CA TYR A 131 -16.45 2.69 1.22
C TYR A 131 -15.59 3.38 0.15
N ILE A 132 -15.34 2.71 -0.98
CA ILE A 132 -14.60 3.28 -2.12
C ILE A 132 -15.28 4.55 -2.63
N ASP A 133 -16.60 4.51 -2.78
CA ASP A 133 -17.40 5.67 -3.23
C ASP A 133 -17.33 6.83 -2.24
N THR A 134 -17.37 6.53 -0.95
CA THR A 134 -17.19 7.54 0.11
C THR A 134 -15.80 8.16 0.06
N CYS A 135 -14.76 7.34 -0.04
CA CYS A 135 -13.38 7.80 -0.17
C CYS A 135 -13.19 8.70 -1.40
N ARG A 136 -13.79 8.35 -2.54
CA ARG A 136 -13.72 9.15 -3.78
C ARG A 136 -14.32 10.55 -3.58
N LYS A 137 -15.46 10.64 -2.90
CA LYS A 137 -16.12 11.92 -2.59
C LYS A 137 -15.31 12.79 -1.64
N GLU A 138 -14.71 12.18 -0.61
CA GLU A 138 -13.89 12.88 0.37
C GLU A 138 -12.56 13.33 -0.25
N PHE A 139 -11.92 12.48 -1.03
CA PHE A 139 -10.65 12.77 -1.68
C PHE A 139 -10.71 14.01 -2.59
N LYS A 140 -11.83 14.23 -3.28
CA LYS A 140 -12.05 15.41 -4.14
C LYS A 140 -12.07 16.75 -3.38
N LYS A 141 -12.25 16.71 -2.06
CA LYS A 141 -12.28 17.89 -1.19
C LYS A 141 -10.89 18.23 -0.62
N LEU A 142 -9.93 17.32 -0.73
CA LEU A 142 -8.60 17.50 -0.17
C LEU A 142 -7.76 18.45 -1.03
N PRO A 143 -6.92 19.28 -0.37
CA PRO A 143 -6.01 20.16 -1.07
C PRO A 143 -4.88 19.39 -1.79
N PRO A 144 -4.26 20.01 -2.81
CA PRO A 144 -3.17 19.35 -3.58
C PRO A 144 -2.04 18.81 -2.71
N GLU A 145 -1.70 19.51 -1.64
CA GLU A 145 -0.61 19.18 -0.73
C GLU A 145 -0.82 17.86 -0.02
N GLU A 146 -2.07 17.48 0.23
CA GLU A 146 -2.43 16.21 0.90
C GLU A 146 -2.53 15.04 -0.05
N ILE A 147 -2.96 15.27 -1.30
CA ILE A 147 -3.16 14.22 -2.29
C ILE A 147 -1.94 13.93 -3.15
N ALA A 148 -0.96 14.85 -3.18
CA ALA A 148 0.23 14.74 -4.00
C ALA A 148 1.14 13.58 -3.58
N PHE A 149 1.76 12.92 -4.56
CA PHE A 149 2.71 11.83 -4.34
C PHE A 149 4.05 12.33 -3.83
N PRO A 150 4.50 11.90 -2.64
CA PRO A 150 5.86 12.22 -2.17
C PRO A 150 6.91 11.47 -3.00
N ARG A 151 7.98 12.16 -3.39
CA ARG A 151 9.15 11.60 -4.11
C ARG A 151 10.41 12.37 -3.71
N THR A 152 11.57 11.81 -4.06
CA THR A 152 12.85 12.52 -4.00
C THR A 152 13.24 12.95 -5.41
N ALA A 153 13.61 14.20 -5.58
CA ALA A 153 14.09 14.75 -6.85
C ALA A 153 15.54 14.33 -7.09
N SER A 154 15.76 13.29 -7.87
CA SER A 154 17.09 12.80 -8.22
C SER A 154 17.43 13.18 -9.65
N ASP A 155 18.70 13.53 -9.90
CA ASP A 155 19.23 13.82 -11.24
C ASP A 155 18.52 14.97 -11.99
N VAL A 156 18.00 15.96 -11.29
CA VAL A 156 17.26 17.10 -11.87
C VAL A 156 18.07 17.79 -12.97
N VAL A 157 19.39 17.98 -12.74
CA VAL A 157 20.30 18.63 -13.69
C VAL A 157 20.47 17.80 -14.97
N LYS A 158 20.56 16.48 -14.84
CA LYS A 158 20.72 15.54 -15.96
C LYS A 158 19.58 15.62 -16.98
N TYR A 159 18.37 15.87 -16.50
CA TYR A 159 17.16 15.92 -17.33
C TYR A 159 16.80 17.32 -17.84
N LYS A 160 17.58 18.34 -17.47
CA LYS A 160 17.40 19.69 -18.00
C LYS A 160 17.87 19.76 -19.45
N ALA A 161 17.04 20.30 -20.33
CA ALA A 161 17.38 20.47 -21.74
C ALA A 161 17.62 21.95 -22.08
N HIS A 162 18.43 22.21 -23.13
CA HIS A 162 18.72 23.57 -23.56
C HIS A 162 17.63 24.19 -24.42
N SER A 163 16.96 23.39 -25.26
CA SER A 163 15.91 23.85 -26.20
C SER A 163 14.50 23.67 -25.68
N THR A 164 14.32 22.84 -24.66
CA THR A 164 13.02 22.52 -24.02
C THR A 164 13.18 22.58 -22.51
N ILE A 165 12.07 22.55 -21.77
CA ILE A 165 12.12 22.60 -20.29
C ILE A 165 12.79 21.33 -19.74
N TYR A 166 12.57 20.17 -20.39
CA TYR A 166 13.10 18.86 -19.97
C TYR A 166 13.42 17.98 -21.18
N ALA A 167 14.30 16.99 -20.99
CA ALA A 167 14.71 16.03 -22.01
C ALA A 167 13.66 14.92 -22.19
N LYS A 168 13.67 14.25 -23.35
CA LYS A 168 12.86 13.06 -23.61
C LYS A 168 13.23 11.93 -22.64
N GLY A 169 12.24 11.21 -22.10
CA GLY A 169 12.44 10.13 -21.14
C GLY A 169 12.64 10.58 -19.69
N THR A 170 12.43 11.86 -19.40
CA THR A 170 12.48 12.37 -18.01
C THR A 170 11.40 11.71 -17.14
N PRO A 171 11.75 11.17 -15.96
CA PRO A 171 10.78 10.64 -15.01
C PRO A 171 9.72 11.68 -14.65
N ILE A 172 8.47 11.24 -14.47
CA ILE A 172 7.31 12.11 -14.35
C ILE A 172 7.45 13.18 -13.23
N HIS A 173 7.94 12.79 -12.05
CA HIS A 173 8.14 13.70 -10.92
C HIS A 173 9.28 14.72 -11.17
N ILE A 174 10.33 14.32 -11.91
CA ILE A 174 11.42 15.22 -12.31
C ILE A 174 10.95 16.19 -13.40
N ARG A 175 10.11 15.70 -14.34
CA ARG A 175 9.46 16.58 -15.31
C ARG A 175 8.62 17.64 -14.61
N GLY A 176 7.81 17.25 -13.62
CA GLY A 176 7.06 18.18 -12.79
C GLY A 176 7.94 19.17 -12.05
N ALA A 177 9.12 18.77 -11.55
CA ALA A 177 10.08 19.64 -10.88
C ALA A 177 10.71 20.66 -11.82
N LEU A 178 11.08 20.26 -13.02
CA LEU A 178 11.62 21.17 -14.04
C LEU A 178 10.58 22.19 -14.53
N LEU A 179 9.33 21.74 -14.67
CA LEU A 179 8.18 22.63 -14.96
C LEU A 179 7.96 23.63 -13.85
N PHE A 180 7.93 23.20 -12.60
CA PHE A 180 7.82 24.08 -11.43
C PHE A 180 8.92 25.14 -11.46
N ASN A 181 10.18 24.76 -11.58
CA ASN A 181 11.31 25.68 -11.62
C ASN A 181 11.21 26.68 -12.76
N HIS A 182 10.74 26.23 -13.94
CA HIS A 182 10.52 27.11 -15.08
C HIS A 182 9.42 28.16 -14.81
N TYR A 183 8.26 27.71 -14.31
CA TYR A 183 7.12 28.61 -14.10
C TYR A 183 7.30 29.53 -12.90
N VAL A 184 7.96 29.09 -11.83
CA VAL A 184 8.34 29.95 -10.70
C VAL A 184 9.21 31.12 -11.20
N LYS A 185 10.22 30.87 -12.03
CA LYS A 185 11.05 31.93 -12.64
C LYS A 185 10.27 32.82 -13.61
N LYS A 186 9.46 32.21 -14.49
CA LYS A 186 8.65 32.93 -15.48
C LYS A 186 7.69 33.91 -14.84
N HIS A 187 7.10 33.54 -13.69
CA HIS A 187 6.15 34.38 -12.92
C HIS A 187 6.84 35.20 -11.84
N LYS A 188 8.18 35.21 -11.74
CA LYS A 188 8.96 35.93 -10.72
C LYS A 188 8.55 35.61 -9.30
N LEU A 189 8.31 34.31 -9.01
CA LEU A 189 7.87 33.80 -7.71
C LEU A 189 9.01 33.19 -6.89
N ASP A 190 10.26 33.40 -7.30
CA ASP A 190 11.47 32.88 -6.68
C ASP A 190 11.77 33.47 -5.28
N ASN A 191 11.12 34.56 -4.94
CA ASN A 191 11.10 35.09 -3.59
C ASN A 191 10.14 34.37 -2.63
N LYS A 192 9.15 33.63 -3.16
CA LYS A 192 8.16 32.87 -2.39
C LYS A 192 8.44 31.36 -2.41
N TYR A 193 8.85 30.83 -3.53
CA TYR A 193 9.08 29.41 -3.74
C TYR A 193 10.54 29.12 -4.06
N SER A 194 11.18 28.28 -3.24
CA SER A 194 12.52 27.80 -3.53
C SER A 194 12.51 26.88 -4.75
N LEU A 195 13.51 27.01 -5.63
CA LEU A 195 13.65 26.14 -6.79
C LEU A 195 14.04 24.73 -6.36
N ILE A 196 13.38 23.74 -6.92
CA ILE A 196 13.67 22.33 -6.65
C ILE A 196 15.07 21.98 -7.13
N GLN A 197 15.88 21.42 -6.23
CA GLN A 197 17.22 20.97 -6.47
C GLN A 197 17.36 19.46 -6.35
N ASN A 198 18.54 18.94 -6.68
CA ASN A 198 18.84 17.53 -6.59
C ASN A 198 18.86 17.07 -5.12
N GLY A 199 18.23 15.93 -4.83
CA GLY A 199 18.14 15.35 -3.48
C GLY A 199 16.95 15.85 -2.64
N GLU A 200 16.24 16.89 -3.07
CA GLU A 200 15.10 17.43 -2.31
C GLU A 200 13.88 16.50 -2.33
N LYS A 201 13.15 16.51 -1.23
CA LYS A 201 11.85 15.85 -1.13
C LYS A 201 10.80 16.75 -1.76
N ILE A 202 10.10 16.22 -2.73
CA ILE A 202 9.06 16.91 -3.48
C ILE A 202 7.75 16.12 -3.41
N LYS A 203 6.67 16.77 -3.79
CA LYS A 203 5.37 16.18 -4.05
C LYS A 203 4.97 16.46 -5.49
N PHE A 204 4.15 15.61 -6.11
CA PHE A 204 3.63 15.89 -7.44
C PHE A 204 2.17 15.52 -7.58
N CYS A 205 1.44 16.28 -8.40
CA CYS A 205 0.06 16.05 -8.78
C CYS A 205 -0.09 15.90 -10.29
N TYR A 206 -1.02 15.07 -10.69
CA TYR A 206 -1.50 15.01 -12.07
C TYR A 206 -2.40 16.20 -12.40
N LEU A 207 -2.34 16.64 -13.65
CA LEU A 207 -3.14 17.74 -14.17
C LEU A 207 -3.97 17.29 -15.38
N LYS A 208 -5.22 17.73 -15.44
CA LYS A 208 -6.09 17.59 -16.63
C LYS A 208 -5.55 18.38 -17.79
N LYS A 209 -5.74 17.86 -19.01
CA LYS A 209 -5.47 18.58 -20.26
C LYS A 209 -6.80 18.86 -20.97
N PRO A 210 -6.91 19.96 -21.71
CA PRO A 210 -5.93 21.05 -21.88
C PRO A 210 -5.83 21.94 -20.63
N ASN A 211 -4.62 22.49 -20.35
CA ASN A 211 -4.38 23.46 -19.31
C ASN A 211 -3.35 24.53 -19.75
N ILE A 212 -3.14 25.54 -18.94
CA ILE A 212 -2.31 26.71 -19.28
C ILE A 212 -0.82 26.42 -19.49
N ILE A 213 -0.31 25.28 -18.99
CA ILE A 213 1.08 24.88 -19.18
C ILE A 213 1.24 23.74 -20.21
N HIS A 214 0.14 23.25 -20.79
CA HIS A 214 0.07 22.15 -21.77
C HIS A 214 0.69 20.84 -21.29
N GLU A 215 0.81 20.65 -19.96
CA GLU A 215 1.43 19.51 -19.32
C GLU A 215 0.47 18.77 -18.36
N ASN A 216 0.73 17.50 -18.11
CA ASN A 216 -0.14 16.66 -17.27
C ASN A 216 0.40 16.46 -15.85
N ILE A 217 1.40 17.24 -15.44
CA ILE A 217 2.07 17.08 -14.15
C ILE A 217 2.62 18.41 -13.66
N ILE A 218 2.64 18.60 -12.34
CA ILE A 218 3.40 19.63 -11.63
C ILE A 218 3.97 19.03 -10.35
N SER A 219 5.21 19.39 -10.00
CA SER A 219 5.77 19.10 -8.68
C SER A 219 5.98 20.37 -7.88
N PHE A 220 6.10 20.23 -6.58
CA PHE A 220 6.36 21.32 -5.64
C PHE A 220 7.05 20.76 -4.38
N ILE A 221 7.64 21.62 -3.57
CA ILE A 221 8.35 21.19 -2.35
C ILE A 221 7.33 21.02 -1.22
N GLN A 222 6.74 22.05 -0.76
CA GLN A 222 5.85 22.08 0.40
C GLN A 222 4.45 22.57 0.02
N ASP A 223 4.37 23.78 -0.53
CA ASP A 223 3.12 24.45 -0.88
C ASP A 223 2.89 24.38 -2.39
N PHE A 224 1.64 24.16 -2.78
CA PHE A 224 1.24 24.16 -4.17
C PHE A 224 1.33 25.59 -4.74
N PRO A 225 1.86 25.80 -5.97
CA PRO A 225 2.05 27.12 -6.55
C PRO A 225 0.74 27.69 -7.12
N HIS A 226 -0.16 28.12 -6.27
CA HIS A 226 -1.50 28.64 -6.62
C HIS A 226 -1.45 29.81 -7.61
N GLU A 227 -0.43 30.67 -7.51
CA GLU A 227 -0.25 31.83 -8.39
C GLU A 227 -0.01 31.47 -9.86
N ILE A 228 0.39 30.24 -10.14
CA ILE A 228 0.49 29.73 -11.52
C ILE A 228 -0.92 29.47 -12.10
N GLY A 229 -1.96 29.35 -11.26
CA GLY A 229 -3.36 29.17 -11.68
C GLY A 229 -3.67 27.74 -12.15
N LEU A 230 -3.04 26.74 -11.54
CA LEU A 230 -3.21 25.31 -11.91
C LEU A 230 -4.27 24.58 -11.08
N ASP A 231 -4.82 25.19 -10.03
CA ASP A 231 -5.75 24.56 -9.08
C ASP A 231 -6.93 23.86 -9.74
N LYS A 232 -7.60 24.54 -10.67
CA LYS A 232 -8.77 24.00 -11.40
C LYS A 232 -8.43 22.85 -12.36
N TYR A 233 -7.16 22.65 -12.64
CA TYR A 233 -6.69 21.60 -13.54
C TYR A 233 -6.18 20.37 -12.81
N ILE A 234 -6.20 20.33 -11.48
CA ILE A 234 -5.80 19.15 -10.71
C ILE A 234 -6.73 17.98 -11.09
N ASP A 235 -6.13 16.88 -11.49
CA ASP A 235 -6.85 15.67 -11.85
C ASP A 235 -7.06 14.77 -10.61
N HIS A 236 -8.07 15.12 -9.81
CA HIS A 236 -8.40 14.38 -8.60
C HIS A 236 -8.79 12.94 -8.89
N ASP A 237 -9.45 12.66 -10.03
CA ASP A 237 -9.87 11.30 -10.38
C ASP A 237 -8.66 10.44 -10.71
N LEU A 238 -7.76 10.89 -11.59
CA LEU A 238 -6.52 10.17 -11.89
C LEU A 238 -5.61 10.06 -10.66
N GLN A 239 -5.57 11.10 -9.82
CA GLN A 239 -4.79 11.11 -8.59
C GLN A 239 -5.31 10.05 -7.60
N PHE A 240 -6.63 9.95 -7.44
CA PHE A 240 -7.31 8.95 -6.62
C PHE A 240 -7.05 7.53 -7.14
N ASP A 241 -7.24 7.32 -8.44
CA ASP A 241 -7.03 6.02 -9.07
C ASP A 241 -5.59 5.52 -8.83
N LYS A 242 -4.59 6.38 -9.09
CA LYS A 242 -3.17 6.02 -8.93
C LYS A 242 -2.72 5.85 -7.49
N SER A 243 -3.28 6.61 -6.54
CA SER A 243 -2.83 6.61 -5.15
C SER A 243 -3.59 5.66 -4.23
N PHE A 244 -4.83 5.33 -4.57
CA PHE A 244 -5.71 4.51 -3.75
C PHE A 244 -6.30 3.31 -4.51
N LEU A 245 -6.97 3.53 -5.64
CA LEU A 245 -7.78 2.49 -6.28
C LEU A 245 -6.92 1.40 -6.93
N GLU A 246 -5.92 1.74 -7.75
CA GLU A 246 -5.02 0.76 -8.38
C GLU A 246 -4.28 -0.11 -7.34
N PRO A 247 -3.67 0.46 -6.27
CA PRO A 247 -3.09 -0.35 -5.20
C PRO A 247 -4.08 -1.26 -4.48
N LEU A 248 -5.30 -0.78 -4.23
CA LEU A 248 -6.35 -1.54 -3.57
C LEU A 248 -6.86 -2.67 -4.46
N LYS A 249 -7.06 -2.40 -5.75
CA LYS A 249 -7.54 -3.38 -6.73
C LYS A 249 -6.67 -4.63 -6.78
N ILE A 250 -5.34 -4.50 -6.73
CA ILE A 250 -4.41 -5.64 -6.68
C ILE A 250 -4.71 -6.59 -5.51
N ILE A 251 -5.21 -6.03 -4.39
CA ILE A 251 -5.54 -6.81 -3.19
C ILE A 251 -6.94 -7.41 -3.32
N LEU A 252 -7.90 -6.63 -3.84
CA LEU A 252 -9.28 -7.09 -4.07
C LEU A 252 -9.33 -8.22 -5.10
N ASP A 253 -8.53 -8.12 -6.17
CA ASP A 253 -8.40 -9.17 -7.19
C ASP A 253 -7.93 -10.51 -6.58
N ALA A 254 -7.11 -10.48 -5.51
CA ALA A 254 -6.63 -11.69 -4.83
C ALA A 254 -7.73 -12.40 -4.00
N ILE A 255 -8.84 -11.74 -3.74
CA ILE A 255 -10.03 -12.27 -3.05
C ILE A 255 -11.28 -12.24 -3.94
N GLU A 256 -11.11 -11.98 -5.23
CA GLU A 256 -12.18 -11.95 -6.25
C GLU A 256 -13.27 -10.91 -5.98
N TRP A 257 -12.94 -9.80 -5.31
CA TRP A 257 -13.86 -8.69 -5.07
C TRP A 257 -13.72 -7.60 -6.13
N ASN A 258 -14.85 -7.01 -6.52
CA ASN A 258 -14.90 -5.91 -7.47
C ASN A 258 -14.76 -4.54 -6.78
N VAL A 259 -14.29 -3.56 -7.53
CA VAL A 259 -14.18 -2.15 -7.07
C VAL A 259 -15.43 -1.32 -7.38
N GLU A 260 -16.35 -1.86 -8.19
CA GLU A 260 -17.59 -1.20 -8.63
C GLU A 260 -18.72 -2.24 -8.64
N LYS A 261 -19.96 -1.78 -8.39
CA LYS A 261 -21.14 -2.65 -8.51
C LYS A 261 -21.27 -3.14 -9.94
N THR A 262 -21.18 -4.45 -10.11
CA THR A 262 -21.47 -5.09 -11.40
C THR A 262 -22.97 -5.00 -11.62
N VAL A 263 -23.40 -4.22 -12.62
CA VAL A 263 -24.78 -4.22 -13.06
C VAL A 263 -25.01 -5.54 -13.80
N ASN A 264 -25.57 -6.52 -13.12
CA ASN A 264 -25.95 -7.79 -13.75
C ASN A 264 -27.12 -7.50 -14.68
N LEU A 265 -26.93 -7.72 -15.98
CA LEU A 265 -27.99 -7.54 -16.99
C LEU A 265 -29.23 -8.40 -16.69
N GLU A 266 -29.10 -9.46 -15.91
CA GLU A 266 -30.22 -10.29 -15.44
C GLU A 266 -31.23 -9.52 -14.59
N LEU A 267 -30.81 -8.45 -13.88
CA LEU A 267 -31.70 -7.57 -13.11
C LEU A 267 -32.57 -6.65 -14.00
N PHE A 268 -32.24 -6.52 -15.28
CA PHE A 268 -33.06 -5.77 -16.23
C PHE A 268 -34.16 -6.62 -16.91
N PHE A 269 -34.10 -7.94 -16.72
CA PHE A 269 -35.04 -8.89 -17.36
C PHE A 269 -35.91 -9.64 -16.33
N SER A 270 -35.80 -9.32 -15.05
CA SER A 270 -36.68 -9.78 -13.96
C SER A 270 -37.75 -8.69 -13.62
#